data_d229a07432366b6c0ad70d4fcda82b90
#
_entry.id   d229a07432366b6c0ad70d4fcda82b90
#
_cell.length_a   1.000
_cell.length_b   1.000
_cell.length_c   1.000
_cell.angle_alpha   90.00
_cell.angle_beta   90.00
_cell.angle_gamma   90.00
#
_symmetry.space_group_name_H-M   'P 1'
#
loop_
_entity.id
_entity.type
_entity.pdbx_description
1 polymer ?
#
loop_
_entity_poly.entity_id
_entity_poly.type
_entity_poly.pdbx_seq_one_letter_code
_entity_poly.pdbx_strand_id
1 'polypeptide(L)'
;MKIKLLFLSGFLFLICCKTQRNNVSVLKEYLEVESKKKNNYNIKTILLHKKENNLSLPIINLNSKEQLKLSFDDLNYESSVLYITIEHYDAMWNKSNLMQSEYINGFTCDEIINYQFSFNTLQNYVHYEYLFPSENLKPLLSGNYKFKVYDLNGDTLFNKRFMVLENKINIDLNIKKQPSHLIEK
;
A
#
# COMPACT_ATOMS: atom_id res chain seq x y z
N MET A 1 3.37 60.58 59.22
CA MET A 1 4.29 60.36 58.11
C MET A 1 4.27 58.90 57.75
N LYS A 2 3.52 58.49 56.72
CA LYS A 2 3.25 57.06 56.39
C LYS A 2 4.03 56.66 55.14
N ILE A 3 4.96 55.78 55.30
CA ILE A 3 5.79 55.17 54.25
C ILE A 3 4.94 54.06 53.59
N LYS A 4 4.60 54.25 52.31
CA LYS A 4 3.96 53.21 51.48
C LYS A 4 5.04 52.30 50.89
N LEU A 5 5.06 51.04 51.29
CA LEU A 5 5.90 49.98 50.74
C LEU A 5 5.26 49.54 49.43
N LEU A 6 5.96 49.76 48.30
CA LEU A 6 5.54 49.31 46.98
C LEU A 6 6.03 47.83 46.80
N PHE A 7 5.08 46.92 46.80
CA PHE A 7 5.34 45.52 46.37
C PHE A 7 5.38 45.47 44.85
N LEU A 8 6.57 45.30 44.31
CA LEU A 8 6.80 45.03 42.89
C LEU A 8 6.64 43.51 42.68
N SER A 9 5.43 43.07 42.33
CA SER A 9 5.13 41.71 41.95
C SER A 9 5.69 41.42 40.55
N GLY A 10 6.81 40.70 40.53
CA GLY A 10 7.35 40.19 39.27
C GLY A 10 6.46 39.08 38.71
N PHE A 11 5.69 39.43 37.66
CA PHE A 11 4.87 38.48 36.90
C PHE A 11 5.78 37.67 35.96
N LEU A 12 6.17 36.49 36.41
CA LEU A 12 6.95 35.54 35.64
C LEU A 12 6.06 34.96 34.54
N PHE A 13 6.19 35.45 33.32
CA PHE A 13 5.55 34.85 32.14
C PHE A 13 6.21 33.51 31.83
N LEU A 14 5.60 32.39 32.27
CA LEU A 14 5.89 31.09 31.75
C LEU A 14 5.41 31.01 30.32
N ILE A 15 6.31 31.23 29.37
CA ILE A 15 6.09 30.92 27.96
C ILE A 15 6.09 29.39 27.84
N CYS A 16 4.90 28.81 28.02
CA CYS A 16 4.64 27.42 27.71
C CYS A 16 4.74 27.25 26.20
N CYS A 17 5.82 26.62 25.72
CA CYS A 17 5.93 26.17 24.34
C CYS A 17 4.68 25.32 23.99
N LYS A 18 3.75 25.88 23.24
CA LYS A 18 2.69 25.13 22.56
C LYS A 18 3.35 24.26 21.49
N THR A 19 3.72 23.04 21.87
CA THR A 19 4.10 22.02 20.90
C THR A 19 2.91 21.80 19.96
N GLN A 20 3.15 22.04 18.71
CA GLN A 20 2.17 22.03 17.62
C GLN A 20 1.55 20.62 17.49
N ARG A 21 0.34 20.43 18.00
CA ARG A 21 -0.47 19.19 17.87
C ARG A 21 -1.14 19.05 16.50
N ASN A 22 -0.69 19.77 15.49
CA ASN A 22 -1.37 19.80 14.19
C ASN A 22 -1.20 18.51 13.37
N ASN A 23 -0.18 17.69 13.66
CA ASN A 23 0.04 16.45 12.89
C ASN A 23 -0.88 15.28 13.29
N VAL A 24 -1.40 15.29 14.53
CA VAL A 24 -2.29 14.21 15.01
C VAL A 24 -3.72 14.41 14.51
N SER A 25 -4.17 15.65 14.36
CA SER A 25 -5.52 15.96 13.84
C SER A 25 -5.61 15.66 12.34
N VAL A 26 -4.58 15.99 11.58
CA VAL A 26 -4.51 15.69 10.12
C VAL A 26 -4.43 14.18 9.88
N LEU A 27 -3.65 13.44 10.66
CA LEU A 27 -3.61 11.97 10.60
C LEU A 27 -4.96 11.33 11.01
N LYS A 28 -5.63 11.86 12.03
CA LYS A 28 -6.97 11.40 12.39
C LYS A 28 -7.99 11.70 11.31
N GLU A 29 -7.96 12.88 10.72
CA GLU A 29 -8.85 13.26 9.63
C GLU A 29 -8.58 12.42 8.38
N TYR A 30 -7.31 12.09 8.07
CA TYR A 30 -6.95 11.19 6.98
C TYR A 30 -7.45 9.75 7.22
N LEU A 31 -7.31 9.25 8.44
CA LEU A 31 -7.82 7.93 8.84
C LEU A 31 -9.36 7.88 8.91
N GLU A 32 -10.01 8.98 9.30
CA GLU A 32 -11.47 9.09 9.32
C GLU A 32 -12.09 9.28 7.94
N VAL A 33 -11.38 9.90 6.98
CA VAL A 33 -11.85 9.99 5.58
C VAL A 33 -11.76 8.64 4.89
N GLU A 34 -10.74 7.82 5.18
CA GLU A 34 -10.69 6.43 4.69
C GLU A 34 -11.75 5.54 5.34
N SER A 35 -12.17 5.83 6.58
CA SER A 35 -13.17 5.03 7.31
C SER A 35 -14.62 5.43 7.01
N LYS A 36 -14.88 6.61 6.44
CA LYS A 36 -16.23 7.13 6.18
C LYS A 36 -16.87 6.68 4.86
N LYS A 37 -16.12 6.02 3.96
CA LYS A 37 -16.75 5.36 2.82
C LYS A 37 -17.34 4.04 3.31
N LYS A 38 -18.60 4.09 3.72
CA LYS A 38 -19.42 2.95 4.15
C LYS A 38 -19.68 2.05 2.92
N ASN A 39 -18.65 1.31 2.53
CA ASN A 39 -18.82 0.25 1.56
C ASN A 39 -19.54 -0.90 2.30
N ASN A 40 -20.63 -1.39 1.75
CA ASN A 40 -21.37 -2.55 2.27
C ASN A 40 -20.54 -3.86 2.23
N TYR A 41 -19.29 -3.79 1.75
CA TYR A 41 -18.39 -4.93 1.63
C TYR A 41 -17.69 -5.23 2.96
N ASN A 42 -17.75 -6.47 3.37
CA ASN A 42 -17.05 -6.95 4.57
C ASN A 42 -15.84 -7.79 4.16
N ILE A 43 -14.87 -7.13 3.52
CA ILE A 43 -13.68 -7.78 2.98
C ILE A 43 -12.69 -8.15 4.09
N LYS A 44 -12.24 -9.39 4.08
CA LYS A 44 -11.25 -9.96 5.03
C LYS A 44 -10.15 -10.70 4.28
N THR A 45 -9.15 -11.13 5.02
CA THR A 45 -8.08 -12.05 4.56
C THR A 45 -7.42 -11.61 3.25
N ILE A 46 -7.15 -10.31 3.07
CA ILE A 46 -6.55 -9.82 1.84
C ILE A 46 -5.08 -10.22 1.80
N LEU A 47 -4.73 -11.22 0.98
CA LEU A 47 -3.38 -11.74 0.78
C LEU A 47 -2.87 -11.38 -0.61
N LEU A 48 -1.59 -11.06 -0.71
CA LEU A 48 -0.90 -10.79 -1.97
C LEU A 48 0.53 -11.32 -1.88
N HIS A 49 0.85 -12.30 -2.71
CA HIS A 49 2.14 -13.00 -2.72
C HIS A 49 2.45 -13.55 -4.12
N LYS A 50 3.65 -14.07 -4.36
CA LYS A 50 3.92 -14.83 -5.59
C LYS A 50 3.09 -16.10 -5.61
N LYS A 51 2.57 -16.47 -6.78
CA LYS A 51 1.75 -17.67 -6.98
C LYS A 51 2.41 -18.94 -6.42
N GLU A 52 3.72 -19.05 -6.60
CA GLU A 52 4.51 -20.23 -6.20
C GLU A 52 4.91 -20.25 -4.72
N ASN A 53 4.78 -19.09 -4.00
CA ASN A 53 5.23 -18.98 -2.62
C ASN A 53 4.38 -18.00 -1.81
N ASN A 54 3.53 -18.54 -0.94
CA ASN A 54 2.59 -17.75 -0.12
C ASN A 54 3.26 -16.83 0.92
N LEU A 55 4.54 -17.04 1.23
CA LEU A 55 5.30 -16.22 2.18
C LEU A 55 6.17 -15.17 1.48
N SER A 56 6.12 -15.10 0.15
CA SER A 56 6.92 -14.15 -0.61
C SER A 56 6.39 -12.74 -0.52
N LEU A 57 7.30 -11.79 -0.66
CA LEU A 57 6.90 -10.41 -0.94
C LEU A 57 6.24 -10.31 -2.31
N PRO A 58 5.28 -9.39 -2.50
CA PRO A 58 4.59 -9.17 -3.76
C PRO A 58 5.47 -8.39 -4.74
N ILE A 59 6.54 -9.02 -5.21
CA ILE A 59 7.53 -8.45 -6.11
C ILE A 59 7.73 -9.41 -7.28
N ILE A 60 7.56 -8.93 -8.51
CA ILE A 60 7.78 -9.70 -9.73
C ILE A 60 8.76 -8.97 -10.65
N ASN A 61 9.41 -9.72 -11.53
CA ASN A 61 10.26 -9.14 -12.56
C ASN A 61 9.44 -8.81 -13.82
N LEU A 62 9.72 -7.64 -14.39
CA LEU A 62 9.10 -7.20 -15.64
C LEU A 62 9.43 -8.20 -16.76
N ASN A 63 8.45 -8.50 -17.60
CA ASN A 63 8.57 -9.44 -18.71
C ASN A 63 8.97 -10.89 -18.30
N SER A 64 8.82 -11.24 -17.04
CA SER A 64 9.03 -12.61 -16.56
C SER A 64 7.72 -13.45 -16.63
N LYS A 65 7.86 -14.75 -16.33
CA LYS A 65 6.70 -15.65 -16.16
C LYS A 65 6.16 -15.66 -14.73
N GLU A 66 6.75 -14.87 -13.83
CA GLU A 66 6.30 -14.77 -12.45
C GLU A 66 4.89 -14.18 -12.38
N GLN A 67 4.07 -14.73 -11.51
CA GLN A 67 2.73 -14.22 -11.24
C GLN A 67 2.53 -13.92 -9.76
N LEU A 68 1.80 -12.87 -9.45
CA LEU A 68 1.23 -12.60 -8.13
C LEU A 68 -0.16 -13.25 -8.06
N LYS A 69 -0.48 -13.75 -6.88
CA LYS A 69 -1.82 -14.19 -6.51
C LYS A 69 -2.37 -13.22 -5.47
N LEU A 70 -3.43 -12.51 -5.84
CA LEU A 70 -4.27 -11.75 -4.92
C LEU A 70 -5.43 -12.64 -4.51
N SER A 71 -5.69 -12.75 -3.22
CA SER A 71 -6.89 -13.43 -2.72
C SER A 71 -7.51 -12.65 -1.57
N PHE A 72 -8.82 -12.75 -1.42
CA PHE A 72 -9.57 -12.10 -0.33
C PHE A 72 -10.94 -12.76 -0.17
N ASP A 73 -11.54 -12.56 1.01
CA ASP A 73 -12.84 -13.11 1.37
C ASP A 73 -13.85 -11.97 1.57
N ASP A 74 -15.04 -12.10 0.96
CA ASP A 74 -16.20 -11.25 1.26
C ASP A 74 -17.18 -12.01 2.16
N LEU A 75 -17.38 -11.50 3.38
CA LEU A 75 -18.25 -12.12 4.37
C LEU A 75 -19.75 -11.83 4.14
N ASN A 76 -20.11 -11.05 3.14
CA ASN A 76 -21.51 -10.81 2.80
C ASN A 76 -22.18 -12.03 2.13
N TYR A 77 -21.39 -12.99 1.68
CA TYR A 77 -21.86 -14.24 1.04
C TYR A 77 -22.73 -14.01 -0.21
N GLU A 78 -22.52 -12.89 -0.89
CA GLU A 78 -23.13 -12.56 -2.16
C GLU A 78 -22.04 -12.42 -3.22
N SER A 79 -22.19 -13.11 -4.35
CA SER A 79 -21.26 -12.92 -5.46
C SER A 79 -21.51 -11.56 -6.11
N SER A 80 -20.48 -10.74 -6.13
CA SER A 80 -20.50 -9.42 -6.76
C SER A 80 -19.56 -9.37 -7.94
N VAL A 81 -19.93 -8.61 -8.98
CA VAL A 81 -19.02 -8.32 -10.09
C VAL A 81 -17.99 -7.31 -9.58
N LEU A 82 -16.74 -7.77 -9.51
CA LEU A 82 -15.62 -6.97 -9.01
C LEU A 82 -14.59 -6.76 -10.11
N TYR A 83 -14.06 -5.55 -10.15
CA TYR A 83 -13.01 -5.15 -11.08
C TYR A 83 -11.71 -4.86 -10.37
N ILE A 84 -10.62 -5.08 -11.07
CA ILE A 84 -9.27 -4.77 -10.61
C ILE A 84 -8.55 -3.93 -11.67
N THR A 85 -7.82 -2.92 -11.20
CA THR A 85 -6.89 -2.14 -12.01
C THR A 85 -5.57 -1.95 -11.28
N ILE A 86 -4.55 -1.50 -12.00
CA ILE A 86 -3.27 -1.13 -11.41
C ILE A 86 -3.01 0.37 -11.59
N GLU A 87 -2.40 0.97 -10.60
CA GLU A 87 -1.94 2.36 -10.64
C GLU A 87 -0.43 2.40 -10.38
N HIS A 88 0.29 3.16 -11.20
CA HIS A 88 1.74 3.33 -11.08
C HIS A 88 2.09 4.45 -10.11
N TYR A 89 3.15 4.23 -9.30
CA TYR A 89 3.66 5.14 -8.27
C TYR A 89 5.19 5.29 -8.39
N ASP A 90 5.69 6.44 -7.96
CA ASP A 90 7.13 6.69 -7.84
C ASP A 90 7.76 5.95 -6.64
N ALA A 91 9.08 6.11 -6.46
CA ALA A 91 9.81 5.50 -5.35
C ALA A 91 9.33 5.94 -3.96
N MET A 92 8.70 7.11 -3.86
CA MET A 92 8.14 7.66 -2.62
C MET A 92 6.65 7.31 -2.43
N TRP A 93 6.09 6.48 -3.30
CA TRP A 93 4.67 6.11 -3.32
C TRP A 93 3.72 7.28 -3.62
N ASN A 94 4.17 8.31 -4.32
CA ASN A 94 3.28 9.29 -4.94
C ASN A 94 2.78 8.74 -6.28
N LYS A 95 1.50 8.98 -6.57
CA LYS A 95 0.94 8.56 -7.86
C LYS A 95 1.68 9.25 -9.00
N SER A 96 2.12 8.48 -9.99
CA SER A 96 2.78 9.04 -11.17
C SER A 96 1.81 9.82 -12.05
N ASN A 97 2.34 10.77 -12.84
CA ASN A 97 1.55 11.53 -13.80
C ASN A 97 1.41 10.81 -15.16
N LEU A 98 1.78 9.52 -15.22
CA LEU A 98 1.69 8.72 -16.42
C LEU A 98 0.23 8.39 -16.75
N MET A 99 -0.10 8.35 -18.03
CA MET A 99 -1.38 7.82 -18.52
C MET A 99 -1.39 6.30 -18.36
N GLN A 100 -2.55 5.70 -18.17
CA GLN A 100 -2.67 4.24 -18.01
C GLN A 100 -2.08 3.46 -19.20
N SER A 101 -2.22 3.96 -20.41
CA SER A 101 -1.64 3.38 -21.63
C SER A 101 -0.10 3.36 -21.65
N GLU A 102 0.57 4.15 -20.80
CA GLU A 102 2.03 4.18 -20.74
C GLU A 102 2.60 3.08 -19.85
N TYR A 103 1.81 2.59 -18.88
CA TYR A 103 2.27 1.56 -17.93
C TYR A 103 1.41 0.28 -17.91
N ILE A 104 0.32 0.22 -18.68
CA ILE A 104 -0.56 -0.95 -18.83
C ILE A 104 -0.55 -1.42 -20.28
N ASN A 105 -0.30 -2.71 -20.48
CA ASN A 105 -0.57 -3.42 -21.71
C ASN A 105 -1.84 -4.25 -21.55
N GLY A 106 -2.81 -4.03 -22.42
CA GLY A 106 -4.12 -4.64 -22.40
C GLY A 106 -5.23 -3.65 -22.02
N PHE A 107 -6.15 -4.07 -21.19
CA PHE A 107 -7.25 -3.23 -20.75
C PHE A 107 -6.86 -2.43 -19.49
N THR A 108 -7.54 -1.31 -19.27
CA THR A 108 -7.33 -0.47 -18.09
C THR A 108 -7.82 -1.10 -16.80
N CYS A 109 -8.69 -2.10 -16.91
CA CYS A 109 -9.19 -2.93 -15.80
C CYS A 109 -9.47 -4.35 -16.29
N ASP A 110 -9.56 -5.27 -15.34
CA ASP A 110 -9.93 -6.66 -15.57
C ASP A 110 -11.02 -7.08 -14.58
N GLU A 111 -11.81 -8.07 -14.92
CA GLU A 111 -12.85 -8.60 -14.04
C GLU A 111 -12.31 -9.75 -13.19
N ILE A 112 -12.66 -9.80 -11.91
CA ILE A 112 -12.31 -10.90 -11.01
C ILE A 112 -13.37 -11.99 -11.13
N ILE A 113 -13.16 -12.92 -12.05
CA ILE A 113 -14.11 -14.00 -12.38
C ILE A 113 -13.93 -15.28 -11.55
N ASN A 114 -12.76 -15.44 -10.92
CA ASN A 114 -12.48 -16.65 -10.14
C ASN A 114 -12.92 -16.43 -8.68
N TYR A 115 -14.02 -17.05 -8.30
CA TYR A 115 -14.53 -17.02 -6.95
C TYR A 115 -15.18 -18.35 -6.55
N GLN A 116 -15.21 -18.61 -5.25
CA GLN A 116 -15.80 -19.83 -4.66
C GLN A 116 -16.58 -19.47 -3.41
N PHE A 117 -17.77 -20.07 -3.25
CA PHE A 117 -18.53 -19.97 -2.01
C PHE A 117 -17.97 -20.93 -0.95
N SER A 118 -17.91 -20.47 0.28
CA SER A 118 -17.57 -21.33 1.41
C SER A 118 -18.63 -22.41 1.58
N PHE A 119 -18.19 -23.59 2.03
CA PHE A 119 -19.07 -24.72 2.29
C PHE A 119 -18.85 -25.24 3.72
N ASN A 120 -19.96 -25.44 4.45
CA ASN A 120 -19.95 -25.99 5.82
C ASN A 120 -19.08 -25.20 6.82
N THR A 121 -19.11 -23.87 6.73
CA THR A 121 -18.35 -22.94 7.60
C THR A 121 -19.31 -22.24 8.58
N LEU A 122 -18.81 -21.89 9.78
CA LEU A 122 -19.59 -21.14 10.78
C LEU A 122 -19.98 -19.74 10.27
N GLN A 123 -19.04 -19.09 9.58
CA GLN A 123 -19.26 -17.82 8.89
C GLN A 123 -19.17 -18.09 7.39
N ASN A 124 -20.24 -17.83 6.68
CA ASN A 124 -20.23 -17.91 5.22
C ASN A 124 -19.45 -16.77 4.61
N TYR A 125 -18.73 -17.05 3.51
CA TYR A 125 -17.98 -16.07 2.74
C TYR A 125 -17.86 -16.48 1.27
N VAL A 126 -17.53 -15.53 0.43
CA VAL A 126 -17.11 -15.77 -0.95
C VAL A 126 -15.62 -15.51 -1.05
N HIS A 127 -14.86 -16.51 -1.45
CA HIS A 127 -13.42 -16.41 -1.68
C HIS A 127 -13.16 -16.00 -3.11
N TYR A 128 -12.40 -14.91 -3.31
CA TYR A 128 -11.99 -14.40 -4.61
C TYR A 128 -10.50 -14.60 -4.81
N GLU A 129 -10.11 -14.95 -6.05
CA GLU A 129 -8.70 -15.07 -6.46
C GLU A 129 -8.46 -14.35 -7.78
N TYR A 130 -7.31 -13.67 -7.90
CA TYR A 130 -6.85 -13.04 -9.12
C TYR A 130 -5.37 -13.29 -9.34
N LEU A 131 -5.00 -13.69 -10.55
CA LEU A 131 -3.60 -13.89 -10.96
C LEU A 131 -3.14 -12.74 -11.82
N PHE A 132 -2.01 -12.14 -11.46
CA PHE A 132 -1.42 -11.01 -12.15
C PHE A 132 0.07 -11.28 -12.46
N PRO A 133 0.56 -10.96 -13.67
CA PRO A 133 -0.15 -10.43 -14.84
C PRO A 133 -1.17 -11.42 -15.40
N SER A 134 -2.30 -10.89 -15.91
CA SER A 134 -3.29 -11.64 -16.68
C SER A 134 -3.11 -11.38 -18.18
N GLU A 135 -3.90 -12.00 -19.03
CA GLU A 135 -3.91 -11.70 -20.47
C GLU A 135 -4.38 -10.26 -20.73
N ASN A 136 -5.32 -9.79 -19.92
CA ASN A 136 -5.98 -8.50 -20.06
C ASN A 136 -5.25 -7.35 -19.38
N LEU A 137 -4.42 -7.62 -18.36
CA LEU A 137 -3.80 -6.59 -17.52
C LEU A 137 -2.34 -6.94 -17.23
N LYS A 138 -1.40 -6.25 -17.90
CA LYS A 138 0.04 -6.47 -17.78
C LYS A 138 0.77 -5.15 -17.53
N PRO A 139 1.82 -5.12 -16.69
CA PRO A 139 2.65 -3.94 -16.54
C PRO A 139 3.59 -3.78 -17.73
N LEU A 140 3.79 -2.54 -18.22
CA LEU A 140 4.77 -2.16 -19.23
C LEU A 140 6.06 -1.59 -18.64
N LEU A 141 5.98 -1.04 -17.44
CA LEU A 141 7.08 -0.38 -16.76
C LEU A 141 7.42 -1.07 -15.43
N SER A 142 8.67 -0.96 -15.04
CA SER A 142 9.08 -1.25 -13.66
C SER A 142 8.71 -0.11 -12.72
N GLY A 143 8.48 -0.39 -11.45
CA GLY A 143 8.17 0.63 -10.45
C GLY A 143 7.30 0.09 -9.32
N ASN A 144 6.80 1.03 -8.53
CA ASN A 144 5.83 0.75 -7.48
C ASN A 144 4.43 0.80 -8.04
N TYR A 145 3.60 -0.13 -7.61
CA TYR A 145 2.22 -0.25 -8.07
C TYR A 145 1.25 -0.46 -6.92
N LYS A 146 -0.01 -0.09 -7.13
CA LYS A 146 -1.12 -0.50 -6.29
C LYS A 146 -2.18 -1.20 -7.14
N PHE A 147 -2.64 -2.35 -6.68
CA PHE A 147 -3.93 -2.87 -7.08
C PHE A 147 -5.02 -2.02 -6.45
N LYS A 148 -6.02 -1.69 -7.25
CA LYS A 148 -7.28 -1.11 -6.81
C LYS A 148 -8.40 -2.05 -7.19
N VAL A 149 -9.06 -2.65 -6.19
CA VAL A 149 -10.26 -3.48 -6.39
C VAL A 149 -11.49 -2.62 -6.10
N TYR A 150 -12.47 -2.67 -6.98
CA TYR A 150 -13.68 -1.84 -6.92
C TYR A 150 -14.88 -2.56 -7.52
N ASP A 151 -16.09 -2.09 -7.18
CA ASP A 151 -17.35 -2.64 -7.65
C ASP A 151 -17.84 -1.97 -8.94
N LEU A 152 -19.01 -2.42 -9.43
CA LEU A 152 -19.69 -1.84 -10.61
C LEU A 152 -19.96 -0.34 -10.49
N ASN A 153 -20.13 0.19 -9.27
CA ASN A 153 -20.40 1.60 -9.03
C ASN A 153 -19.11 2.44 -9.03
N GLY A 154 -17.94 1.79 -9.15
CA GLY A 154 -16.62 2.42 -9.03
C GLY A 154 -16.17 2.62 -7.59
N ASP A 155 -16.91 2.10 -6.61
CA ASP A 155 -16.56 2.19 -5.21
C ASP A 155 -15.40 1.25 -4.89
N THR A 156 -14.29 1.83 -4.36
CA THR A 156 -13.09 1.08 -4.03
C THR A 156 -13.30 0.24 -2.77
N LEU A 157 -13.09 -1.07 -2.89
CA LEU A 157 -13.13 -2.00 -1.78
C LEU A 157 -11.84 -1.92 -0.95
N PHE A 158 -10.71 -2.06 -1.63
CA PHE A 158 -9.38 -1.95 -1.01
C PHE A 158 -8.29 -1.71 -2.05
N ASN A 159 -7.08 -1.39 -1.55
CA ASN A 159 -5.86 -1.26 -2.33
C ASN A 159 -4.76 -2.14 -1.74
N LYS A 160 -3.89 -2.71 -2.58
CA LYS A 160 -2.70 -3.49 -2.17
C LYS A 160 -1.48 -3.07 -2.97
N ARG A 161 -0.37 -2.86 -2.27
CA ARG A 161 0.92 -2.49 -2.86
C ARG A 161 1.67 -3.69 -3.40
N PHE A 162 2.33 -3.54 -4.55
CA PHE A 162 3.28 -4.49 -5.09
C PHE A 162 4.37 -3.76 -5.88
N MET A 163 5.40 -4.47 -6.32
CA MET A 163 6.48 -3.89 -7.10
C MET A 163 6.76 -4.73 -8.34
N VAL A 164 7.12 -4.04 -9.40
CA VAL A 164 7.62 -4.64 -10.65
C VAL A 164 9.06 -4.21 -10.83
N LEU A 165 9.99 -5.17 -10.81
CA LEU A 165 11.42 -4.93 -10.96
C LEU A 165 11.85 -5.11 -12.41
N GLU A 166 12.88 -4.37 -12.81
CA GLU A 166 13.57 -4.54 -14.06
C GLU A 166 15.08 -4.56 -13.80
N ASN A 167 15.73 -5.69 -14.08
CA ASN A 167 17.16 -5.85 -13.88
C ASN A 167 17.96 -5.22 -15.04
N LYS A 168 18.16 -3.90 -14.98
CA LYS A 168 18.97 -3.14 -15.96
C LYS A 168 20.43 -3.05 -15.59
N ILE A 169 20.78 -3.27 -14.33
CA ILE A 169 22.13 -3.04 -13.80
C ILE A 169 22.54 -4.25 -12.97
N ASN A 170 23.72 -4.78 -13.27
CA ASN A 170 24.41 -5.74 -12.41
C ASN A 170 25.40 -5.00 -11.51
N ILE A 171 25.35 -5.26 -10.21
CA ILE A 171 26.28 -4.70 -9.24
C ILE A 171 27.17 -5.82 -8.74
N ASP A 172 28.47 -5.78 -9.13
CA ASP A 172 29.49 -6.69 -8.60
C ASP A 172 30.15 -6.07 -7.37
N LEU A 173 29.96 -6.69 -6.23
CA LEU A 173 30.57 -6.26 -4.97
C LEU A 173 31.87 -7.01 -4.72
N ASN A 174 33.02 -6.31 -4.79
CA ASN A 174 34.32 -6.87 -4.43
C ASN A 174 34.77 -6.32 -3.07
N ILE A 175 34.65 -7.14 -2.03
CA ILE A 175 35.05 -6.80 -0.67
C ILE A 175 36.52 -7.22 -0.49
N LYS A 176 37.45 -6.26 -0.40
CA LYS A 176 38.86 -6.51 -0.08
C LYS A 176 39.09 -6.25 1.41
N LYS A 177 39.71 -7.22 2.07
CA LYS A 177 40.19 -7.03 3.44
C LYS A 177 41.32 -5.99 3.42
N GLN A 178 41.17 -4.89 4.14
CA GLN A 178 42.25 -3.91 4.30
C GLN A 178 43.35 -4.55 5.13
N PRO A 179 44.66 -4.52 4.64
CA PRO A 179 45.76 -4.99 5.45
C PRO A 179 45.81 -4.15 6.74
N SER A 180 45.77 -4.81 7.89
CA SER A 180 46.06 -4.13 9.15
C SER A 180 47.52 -3.71 9.14
N HIS A 181 47.81 -2.42 9.01
CA HIS A 181 49.13 -1.90 9.32
C HIS A 181 49.32 -2.10 10.84
N LEU A 182 50.13 -3.11 11.17
CA LEU A 182 50.70 -3.20 12.52
C LEU A 182 51.58 -1.95 12.65
N ILE A 183 51.12 -1.02 13.49
CA ILE A 183 51.98 0.06 13.96
C ILE A 183 52.97 -0.61 14.93
N GLU A 184 54.14 -1.01 14.40
CA GLU A 184 55.28 -1.32 15.23
C GLU A 184 55.71 -0.02 15.94
N LYS A 185 55.67 -0.04 17.30
CA LYS A 185 56.25 1.00 18.13
C LYS A 185 57.73 0.72 18.33
#